data_742b9ec2d067edd0f53f6f4783ca55b3
#
_entry.id   742b9ec2d067edd0f53f6f4783ca55b3
#
_cell.length_a   1.000
_cell.length_b   1.000
_cell.length_c   1.000
_cell.angle_alpha   90.00
_cell.angle_beta   90.00
_cell.angle_gamma   90.00
#
_symmetry.space_group_name_H-M   'P 1'
#
loop_
_entity.id
_entity.type
_entity.pdbx_description
1 polymer ?
#
loop_
_entity_poly.entity_id
_entity_poly.type
_entity_poly.pdbx_seq_one_letter_code
_entity_poly.pdbx_strand_id
1 'polypeptide(L)'
;MKKGIRYETSRKTSYIFQQPQHGPWQTRMRKISNHGSLRVAKVAYPLGLCVGVFIYVAYIKWHRATATQAFFSITRAAPGARWGQQAHSPLGTAADGHEVFYGIMFDAGSTGTRVHVFQFTRPPRETPTLTHETFKALKPGLSAYADDVEKSAQGIRELLDVAKQDIPFDFWKATPLVLKATAGLRLLPGEKAQKLLQKVKKVFKASPFLVGDDCVSIMNGTDEGVSAWITINFLTGVLKTPGGSSVGMLDLGGGSTQIAFLPRVEGTLQASPPGYLTALRMFNRTYKLYSYSYLGLGLMSARLAILGGVEGQPAKDGKELVSPCLSPSFKGEWEHAEVTYRVSGQKAAASLHELCAARVSEVLQNRVHRTEEVKHVDFYAFSYYYDLAAGVGLIDAEKGGSLVVGDFEIAAKYVCRTLETQPQSSPFSCMDLTYVSLLLQEFGFPRSKVLKLTRKIDNVETSWALGAIFHYIDSLNRQKSPAS
;
A
#
# COMPACT_ATOMS: atom_id res chain seq x y z
N MET A 1 -56.89 -32.50 -19.86
CA MET A 1 -56.58 -31.07 -19.76
C MET A 1 -55.11 -30.86 -19.40
N LYS A 2 -54.28 -30.54 -20.37
CA LYS A 2 -52.87 -30.28 -20.21
C LYS A 2 -52.69 -28.79 -19.87
N LYS A 3 -52.06 -28.45 -18.76
CA LYS A 3 -51.50 -27.11 -18.52
C LYS A 3 -49.97 -27.22 -18.50
N GLY A 4 -49.37 -26.67 -19.55
CA GLY A 4 -47.91 -26.53 -19.64
C GLY A 4 -47.40 -25.39 -18.78
N ILE A 5 -46.37 -25.66 -18.04
CA ILE A 5 -45.59 -24.65 -17.30
C ILE A 5 -44.44 -24.25 -18.20
N ARG A 6 -44.39 -22.98 -18.53
CA ARG A 6 -43.36 -22.33 -19.34
C ARG A 6 -42.19 -21.94 -18.39
N TYR A 7 -41.02 -22.53 -18.56
CA TYR A 7 -39.79 -22.09 -17.88
C TYR A 7 -39.23 -20.90 -18.65
N GLU A 8 -39.15 -19.75 -17.98
CA GLU A 8 -38.35 -18.60 -18.44
C GLU A 8 -36.89 -18.89 -18.29
N THR A 9 -36.15 -18.80 -19.38
CA THR A 9 -34.71 -18.96 -19.45
C THR A 9 -34.03 -17.73 -18.88
N SER A 10 -33.38 -17.91 -17.73
CA SER A 10 -32.47 -16.95 -17.13
C SER A 10 -31.31 -16.65 -18.09
N ARG A 11 -31.09 -15.35 -18.35
CA ARG A 11 -30.00 -14.82 -19.18
C ARG A 11 -28.64 -15.23 -18.61
N LYS A 12 -27.87 -15.97 -19.38
CA LYS A 12 -26.43 -16.16 -19.15
C LYS A 12 -25.74 -14.83 -19.43
N THR A 13 -25.26 -14.18 -18.41
CA THR A 13 -24.34 -13.06 -18.56
C THR A 13 -22.94 -13.62 -18.88
N SER A 14 -22.58 -13.57 -20.16
CA SER A 14 -21.24 -13.94 -20.63
C SER A 14 -20.29 -12.78 -20.28
N TYR A 15 -19.41 -12.99 -19.33
CA TYR A 15 -18.31 -12.06 -19.08
C TYR A 15 -17.27 -12.24 -20.20
N ILE A 16 -17.20 -11.25 -21.09
CA ILE A 16 -16.16 -11.15 -22.11
C ILE A 16 -14.96 -10.46 -21.44
N PHE A 17 -13.90 -11.23 -21.18
CA PHE A 17 -12.61 -10.70 -20.80
C PHE A 17 -11.98 -9.99 -22.01
N GLN A 18 -12.03 -8.67 -22.06
CA GLN A 18 -11.23 -7.89 -23.00
C GLN A 18 -9.80 -7.72 -22.45
N GLN A 19 -8.85 -8.34 -23.12
CA GLN A 19 -7.44 -8.08 -22.90
C GLN A 19 -7.07 -6.70 -23.44
N PRO A 20 -6.21 -5.93 -22.73
CA PRO A 20 -5.56 -4.77 -23.34
C PRO A 20 -4.62 -5.25 -24.44
N GLN A 21 -4.88 -4.91 -25.66
CA GLN A 21 -4.01 -5.19 -26.82
C GLN A 21 -2.82 -4.24 -26.77
N HIS A 22 -1.67 -4.73 -26.32
CA HIS A 22 -0.40 -4.13 -26.68
C HIS A 22 0.01 -4.67 -28.04
N GLY A 23 -0.13 -3.82 -29.08
CA GLY A 23 0.30 -4.14 -30.43
C GLY A 23 1.82 -4.27 -30.53
N PRO A 24 2.33 -5.24 -31.29
CA PRO A 24 3.75 -5.37 -31.53
C PRO A 24 4.19 -4.34 -32.58
N TRP A 25 5.19 -3.54 -32.26
CA TRP A 25 5.91 -2.72 -33.24
C TRP A 25 6.74 -3.66 -34.14
N GLN A 26 6.15 -4.05 -35.28
CA GLN A 26 6.91 -4.64 -36.36
C GLN A 26 7.50 -3.55 -37.25
N THR A 27 8.78 -3.34 -37.14
CA THR A 27 9.59 -2.53 -38.04
C THR A 27 9.71 -3.24 -39.39
N ARG A 28 8.91 -2.81 -40.35
CA ARG A 28 9.03 -3.25 -41.74
C ARG A 28 10.06 -2.38 -42.43
N MET A 29 11.28 -2.90 -42.58
CA MET A 29 12.31 -2.28 -43.44
C MET A 29 11.88 -2.40 -44.91
N ARG A 30 11.52 -1.29 -45.53
CA ARG A 30 11.50 -1.15 -47.00
C ARG A 30 12.84 -0.62 -47.49
N LYS A 31 13.55 -1.46 -48.26
CA LYS A 31 14.65 -1.03 -49.09
C LYS A 31 14.11 -0.06 -50.17
N ILE A 32 14.59 1.16 -50.19
CA ILE A 32 14.54 2.05 -51.38
C ILE A 32 15.97 2.46 -51.69
N SER A 33 16.43 2.04 -52.82
CA SER A 33 17.67 2.50 -53.44
C SER A 33 17.40 3.80 -54.22
N ASN A 34 18.23 4.78 -54.09
CA ASN A 34 19.03 5.48 -55.07
C ASN A 34 19.13 7.02 -54.87
N HIS A 35 20.39 7.38 -54.82
CA HIS A 35 21.11 8.51 -55.46
C HIS A 35 20.61 9.96 -55.26
N GLY A 36 21.49 10.77 -54.68
CA GLY A 36 21.65 12.18 -54.95
C GLY A 36 21.37 13.13 -53.77
N SER A 37 22.38 13.86 -53.35
CA SER A 37 22.33 15.01 -52.44
C SER A 37 22.20 14.77 -50.93
N LEU A 38 23.13 14.05 -50.32
CA LEU A 38 23.13 13.71 -48.90
C LEU A 38 24.36 14.25 -48.12
N ARG A 39 24.86 15.45 -48.47
CA ARG A 39 25.95 16.07 -47.69
C ARG A 39 25.52 17.22 -46.77
N VAL A 40 24.37 17.82 -46.98
CA VAL A 40 23.89 18.96 -46.16
C VAL A 40 23.05 18.51 -44.98
N ALA A 41 22.29 17.41 -45.10
CA ALA A 41 21.40 16.93 -44.04
C ALA A 41 22.13 16.34 -42.83
N LYS A 42 23.36 15.82 -42.97
CA LYS A 42 24.11 15.22 -41.86
C LYS A 42 24.66 16.22 -40.84
N VAL A 43 24.73 17.51 -41.19
CA VAL A 43 25.20 18.59 -40.29
C VAL A 43 24.04 19.43 -39.76
N ALA A 44 22.96 19.57 -40.53
CA ALA A 44 21.81 20.40 -40.14
C ALA A 44 21.00 19.82 -38.97
N TYR A 45 20.85 18.49 -38.88
CA TYR A 45 20.09 17.86 -37.77
C TYR A 45 20.78 18.00 -36.40
N PRO A 46 22.07 17.70 -36.21
CA PRO A 46 22.72 17.90 -34.91
C PRO A 46 22.82 19.39 -34.54
N LEU A 47 22.98 20.30 -35.54
CA LEU A 47 23.01 21.74 -35.28
C LEU A 47 21.63 22.27 -34.84
N GLY A 48 20.55 21.78 -35.44
CA GLY A 48 19.17 22.10 -35.05
C GLY A 48 18.85 21.61 -33.64
N LEU A 49 19.31 20.43 -33.29
CA LEU A 49 19.12 19.85 -31.96
C LEU A 49 19.91 20.62 -30.89
N CYS A 50 21.15 21.01 -31.18
CA CYS A 50 21.94 21.87 -30.29
C CYS A 50 21.29 23.25 -30.10
N VAL A 51 20.80 23.87 -31.13
CA VAL A 51 20.09 25.16 -31.03
C VAL A 51 18.81 25.03 -30.23
N GLY A 52 18.03 23.95 -30.43
CA GLY A 52 16.83 23.66 -29.64
C GLY A 52 17.12 23.46 -28.13
N VAL A 53 18.20 22.75 -27.81
CA VAL A 53 18.65 22.56 -26.40
C VAL A 53 19.13 23.90 -25.81
N PHE A 54 19.85 24.73 -26.55
CA PHE A 54 20.26 26.05 -26.07
C PHE A 54 19.07 26.98 -25.82
N ILE A 55 18.08 26.99 -26.70
CA ILE A 55 16.84 27.79 -26.54
C ILE A 55 16.09 27.28 -25.29
N TYR A 56 15.98 25.98 -25.12
CA TYR A 56 15.30 25.37 -23.94
C TYR A 56 16.01 25.70 -22.63
N VAL A 57 17.34 25.63 -22.59
CA VAL A 57 18.14 25.99 -21.40
C VAL A 57 18.05 27.50 -21.12
N ALA A 58 18.06 28.34 -22.16
CA ALA A 58 17.88 29.78 -22.04
C ALA A 58 16.47 30.12 -21.51
N TYR A 59 15.44 29.43 -21.99
CA TYR A 59 14.05 29.56 -21.52
C TYR A 59 13.92 29.21 -20.04
N ILE A 60 14.50 28.07 -19.61
CA ILE A 60 14.51 27.68 -18.18
C ILE A 60 15.26 28.70 -17.33
N LYS A 61 16.42 29.16 -17.75
CA LYS A 61 17.19 30.21 -17.04
C LYS A 61 16.41 31.52 -16.94
N TRP A 62 15.75 31.92 -18.00
CA TRP A 62 14.92 33.14 -18.02
C TRP A 62 13.72 33.04 -17.10
N HIS A 63 13.00 31.91 -17.12
CA HIS A 63 11.87 31.63 -16.19
C HIS A 63 12.31 31.60 -14.72
N ARG A 64 13.48 31.04 -14.43
CA ARG A 64 14.02 31.04 -13.05
C ARG A 64 14.44 32.44 -12.62
N ALA A 65 15.04 33.23 -13.50
CA ALA A 65 15.43 34.60 -13.21
C ALA A 65 14.21 35.53 -13.01
N THR A 66 13.14 35.34 -13.78
CA THR A 66 11.90 36.13 -13.66
C THR A 66 11.15 35.79 -12.36
N ALA A 67 11.12 34.50 -11.95
CA ALA A 67 10.54 34.08 -10.68
C ALA A 67 11.32 34.65 -9.47
N THR A 68 12.67 34.70 -9.58
CA THR A 68 13.53 35.27 -8.51
C THR A 68 13.38 36.80 -8.43
N GLN A 69 13.22 37.52 -9.56
CA GLN A 69 12.98 38.95 -9.55
C GLN A 69 11.59 39.30 -9.01
N ALA A 70 10.56 38.53 -9.34
CA ALA A 70 9.23 38.71 -8.76
C ALA A 70 9.23 38.53 -7.25
N PHE A 71 10.00 37.55 -6.73
CA PHE A 71 10.18 37.34 -5.30
C PHE A 71 10.90 38.51 -4.59
N PHE A 72 11.94 39.08 -5.21
CA PHE A 72 12.65 40.24 -4.64
C PHE A 72 11.90 41.59 -4.78
N SER A 73 10.97 41.74 -5.71
CA SER A 73 10.16 42.95 -5.82
C SER A 73 9.03 43.03 -4.78
N ILE A 74 8.52 41.87 -4.31
CA ILE A 74 7.52 41.81 -3.23
C ILE A 74 8.14 42.16 -1.87
N THR A 75 9.44 41.92 -1.66
CA THR A 75 10.13 42.22 -0.39
C THR A 75 10.61 43.66 -0.24
N ARG A 76 10.49 44.52 -1.27
CA ARG A 76 10.95 45.93 -1.24
C ARG A 76 9.91 47.00 -1.01
N ALA A 77 8.65 46.66 -0.88
CA ALA A 77 7.56 47.63 -0.73
C ALA A 77 6.89 47.58 0.66
N ALA A 78 7.63 47.89 1.73
CA ALA A 78 7.04 48.43 2.97
C ALA A 78 8.14 49.03 3.88
N PRO A 79 8.27 50.35 4.00
CA PRO A 79 8.99 50.97 5.12
C PRO A 79 8.01 51.35 6.24
N GLY A 80 8.24 50.79 7.42
CA GLY A 80 7.72 51.37 8.66
C GLY A 80 6.60 50.61 9.39
N ALA A 81 6.93 49.55 10.08
CA ALA A 81 6.13 49.10 11.22
C ALA A 81 7.07 48.68 12.37
N ARG A 82 6.83 49.27 13.51
CA ARG A 82 7.56 49.09 14.78
C ARG A 82 7.51 47.59 15.20
N TRP A 83 8.65 47.03 15.52
CA TRP A 83 8.79 45.70 16.11
C TRP A 83 8.27 45.71 17.54
N GLY A 84 7.03 45.23 17.72
CA GLY A 84 6.52 44.75 18.97
C GLY A 84 6.81 43.28 19.09
N GLN A 85 7.49 42.85 20.15
CA GLN A 85 7.71 41.45 20.48
C GLN A 85 6.37 40.75 20.67
N GLN A 86 5.92 39.99 19.69
CA GLN A 86 4.87 38.98 19.84
C GLN A 86 5.53 37.61 19.92
N ALA A 87 5.23 36.91 21.01
CA ALA A 87 5.62 35.53 21.21
C ALA A 87 5.11 34.68 20.03
N HIS A 88 6.04 34.03 19.33
CA HIS A 88 5.72 33.12 18.24
C HIS A 88 4.95 31.91 18.76
N SER A 89 3.67 31.82 18.46
CA SER A 89 2.94 30.57 18.51
C SER A 89 3.49 29.64 17.38
N PRO A 90 3.89 28.42 17.67
CA PRO A 90 4.56 27.54 16.67
C PRO A 90 3.58 26.86 15.68
N LEU A 91 2.40 27.36 15.50
CA LEU A 91 1.34 26.81 14.65
C LEU A 91 0.82 27.92 13.73
N GLY A 92 0.93 27.70 12.40
CA GLY A 92 0.37 28.62 11.42
C GLY A 92 -1.15 28.62 11.52
N THR A 93 -1.73 29.76 11.94
CA THR A 93 -3.17 29.99 11.83
C THR A 93 -3.47 30.58 10.46
N ALA A 94 -4.37 29.97 9.70
CA ALA A 94 -4.94 30.55 8.50
C ALA A 94 -5.74 31.83 8.88
N ALA A 95 -5.96 32.72 7.90
CA ALA A 95 -6.65 34.00 8.12
C ALA A 95 -8.07 33.88 8.72
N ASP A 96 -8.65 32.68 8.68
CA ASP A 96 -9.99 32.33 9.21
C ASP A 96 -9.96 31.64 10.60
N GLY A 97 -8.81 31.62 11.28
CA GLY A 97 -8.65 31.00 12.60
C GLY A 97 -8.43 29.50 12.60
N HIS A 98 -8.33 28.87 11.42
CA HIS A 98 -8.03 27.43 11.30
C HIS A 98 -6.52 27.17 11.52
N GLU A 99 -6.22 26.15 12.30
CA GLU A 99 -4.86 25.65 12.50
C GLU A 99 -4.49 24.71 11.35
N VAL A 100 -3.40 25.03 10.64
CA VAL A 100 -2.80 24.12 9.63
C VAL A 100 -1.60 23.42 10.23
N PHE A 101 -1.49 22.10 10.05
CA PHE A 101 -0.34 21.31 10.50
C PHE A 101 -0.09 20.14 9.57
N TYR A 102 1.12 19.58 9.65
CA TYR A 102 1.58 18.48 8.80
C TYR A 102 2.03 17.29 9.63
N GLY A 103 2.05 16.12 8.99
CA GLY A 103 2.66 14.92 9.53
C GLY A 103 3.30 14.10 8.42
N ILE A 104 4.48 13.53 8.68
CA ILE A 104 5.20 12.68 7.74
C ILE A 104 5.26 11.27 8.29
N MET A 105 4.71 10.31 7.55
CA MET A 105 4.80 8.89 7.87
C MET A 105 5.53 8.13 6.77
N PHE A 106 6.62 7.46 7.16
CA PHE A 106 7.27 6.47 6.33
C PHE A 106 6.74 5.08 6.65
N ASP A 107 6.22 4.40 5.65
CA ASP A 107 5.87 2.98 5.70
C ASP A 107 7.04 2.16 5.15
N ALA A 108 7.74 1.45 6.03
CA ALA A 108 8.78 0.50 5.64
C ALA A 108 8.18 -0.91 5.55
N GLY A 109 7.49 -1.16 4.46
CA GLY A 109 6.84 -2.44 4.16
C GLY A 109 7.83 -3.51 3.65
N SER A 110 7.35 -4.74 3.51
CA SER A 110 8.13 -5.88 3.03
C SER A 110 8.49 -5.79 1.53
N THR A 111 7.67 -5.10 0.73
CA THR A 111 7.82 -5.02 -0.74
C THR A 111 8.20 -3.63 -1.23
N GLY A 112 8.23 -2.63 -0.36
CA GLY A 112 8.56 -1.26 -0.72
C GLY A 112 8.61 -0.34 0.50
N THR A 113 9.32 0.78 0.37
CA THR A 113 9.33 1.87 1.35
C THR A 113 8.59 3.05 0.77
N ARG A 114 7.68 3.64 1.54
CA ARG A 114 6.79 4.71 1.11
C ARG A 114 6.89 5.90 2.04
N VAL A 115 6.68 7.09 1.49
CA VAL A 115 6.45 8.31 2.28
C VAL A 115 5.06 8.84 2.01
N HIS A 116 4.37 9.18 3.09
CA HIS A 116 3.10 9.88 3.10
C HIS A 116 3.31 11.21 3.80
N VAL A 117 3.02 12.31 3.12
CA VAL A 117 3.03 13.66 3.67
C VAL A 117 1.58 14.12 3.76
N PHE A 118 1.10 14.31 4.97
CA PHE A 118 -0.29 14.68 5.23
C PHE A 118 -0.38 16.14 5.67
N GLN A 119 -1.29 16.89 5.06
CA GLN A 119 -1.70 18.22 5.50
C GLN A 119 -3.06 18.15 6.16
N PHE A 120 -3.17 18.72 7.33
CA PHE A 120 -4.41 18.79 8.11
C PHE A 120 -4.81 20.22 8.38
N THR A 121 -6.12 20.42 8.47
CA THR A 121 -6.72 21.66 8.96
C THR A 121 -7.61 21.35 10.15
N ARG A 122 -7.50 22.12 11.22
CA ARG A 122 -8.32 21.96 12.41
C ARG A 122 -9.08 23.27 12.69
N PRO A 123 -10.41 23.28 12.56
CA PRO A 123 -11.23 24.34 13.11
C PRO A 123 -11.13 24.38 14.64
N PRO A 124 -11.34 25.53 15.29
CA PRO A 124 -11.32 25.62 16.73
C PRO A 124 -12.29 24.63 17.39
N ARG A 125 -11.76 23.76 18.28
CA ARG A 125 -12.53 22.75 19.05
C ARG A 125 -13.15 21.60 18.22
N GLU A 126 -12.77 21.46 16.97
CA GLU A 126 -13.24 20.39 16.10
C GLU A 126 -12.18 19.32 15.81
N THR A 127 -12.63 18.20 15.25
CA THR A 127 -11.74 17.13 14.75
C THR A 127 -10.98 17.61 13.52
N PRO A 128 -9.67 17.30 13.39
CA PRO A 128 -8.92 17.64 12.20
C PRO A 128 -9.54 17.08 10.92
N THR A 129 -9.39 17.81 9.84
CA THR A 129 -9.73 17.37 8.49
C THR A 129 -8.45 17.21 7.69
N LEU A 130 -8.30 16.10 6.97
CA LEU A 130 -7.23 15.92 6.01
C LEU A 130 -7.56 16.74 4.75
N THR A 131 -6.64 17.59 4.33
CA THR A 131 -6.83 18.48 3.17
C THR A 131 -5.97 18.06 1.99
N HIS A 132 -4.83 17.40 2.24
CA HIS A 132 -3.93 16.97 1.18
C HIS A 132 -3.07 15.78 1.64
N GLU A 133 -2.73 14.89 0.68
CA GLU A 133 -1.71 13.86 0.82
C GLU A 133 -0.76 13.91 -0.37
N THR A 134 0.56 13.93 -0.10
CA THR A 134 1.58 13.61 -1.08
C THR A 134 2.14 12.23 -0.78
N PHE A 135 2.15 11.37 -1.79
CA PHE A 135 2.57 9.97 -1.70
C PHE A 135 3.68 9.66 -2.69
N LYS A 136 4.73 8.98 -2.23
CA LYS A 136 5.75 8.38 -3.08
C LYS A 136 6.22 7.04 -2.52
N ALA A 137 6.44 6.07 -3.41
CA ALA A 137 6.93 4.74 -3.07
C ALA A 137 8.23 4.43 -3.82
N LEU A 138 9.12 3.70 -3.14
CA LEU A 138 10.35 3.13 -3.70
C LEU A 138 10.38 1.62 -3.47
N LYS A 139 10.97 0.90 -4.40
CA LYS A 139 11.28 -0.53 -4.29
C LYS A 139 12.79 -0.72 -4.32
N PRO A 140 13.30 -1.76 -3.65
CA PRO A 140 12.60 -2.70 -2.79
C PRO A 140 12.21 -2.12 -1.42
N GLY A 141 11.62 -2.94 -0.53
CA GLY A 141 11.35 -2.58 0.86
C GLY A 141 12.63 -2.42 1.69
N LEU A 142 12.53 -1.74 2.84
CA LEU A 142 13.68 -1.47 3.71
C LEU A 142 14.41 -2.75 4.16
N SER A 143 13.68 -3.87 4.34
CA SER A 143 14.23 -5.16 4.73
C SER A 143 15.24 -5.73 3.73
N ALA A 144 15.13 -5.39 2.45
CA ALA A 144 16.06 -5.81 1.40
C ALA A 144 17.49 -5.27 1.58
N TYR A 145 17.66 -4.25 2.40
CA TYR A 145 18.97 -3.66 2.70
C TYR A 145 19.59 -4.18 4.01
N ALA A 146 19.14 -5.33 4.51
CA ALA A 146 19.61 -5.89 5.78
C ALA A 146 21.13 -6.19 5.79
N ASP A 147 21.71 -6.49 4.64
CA ASP A 147 23.14 -6.77 4.44
C ASP A 147 23.93 -5.57 3.87
N ASP A 148 23.24 -4.49 3.45
CA ASP A 148 23.85 -3.23 2.99
C ASP A 148 23.10 -2.03 3.57
N VAL A 149 23.25 -1.83 4.87
CA VAL A 149 22.54 -0.79 5.63
C VAL A 149 22.84 0.64 5.14
N GLU A 150 24.04 0.88 4.59
CA GLU A 150 24.41 2.20 4.06
C GLU A 150 23.57 2.57 2.84
N LYS A 151 23.30 1.61 1.96
CA LYS A 151 22.47 1.81 0.77
C LYS A 151 21.03 2.18 1.11
N SER A 152 20.49 1.70 2.22
CA SER A 152 19.14 2.04 2.66
C SER A 152 18.95 3.54 2.87
N ALA A 153 19.99 4.23 3.31
CA ALA A 153 19.94 5.67 3.59
C ALA A 153 19.67 6.53 2.35
N GLN A 154 20.05 6.07 1.16
CA GLN A 154 19.82 6.80 -0.09
C GLN A 154 18.33 6.91 -0.39
N GLY A 155 17.60 5.79 -0.37
CA GLY A 155 16.15 5.79 -0.58
C GLY A 155 15.38 6.60 0.46
N ILE A 156 15.81 6.53 1.73
CA ILE A 156 15.20 7.34 2.80
C ILE A 156 15.41 8.84 2.54
N ARG A 157 16.60 9.28 2.10
CA ARG A 157 16.85 10.69 1.75
C ARG A 157 16.00 11.14 0.54
N GLU A 158 15.90 10.30 -0.49
CA GLU A 158 15.06 10.60 -1.66
C GLU A 158 13.60 10.83 -1.27
N LEU A 159 13.06 10.00 -0.37
CA LEU A 159 11.71 10.17 0.13
C LEU A 159 11.57 11.39 1.07
N LEU A 160 12.60 11.72 1.86
CA LEU A 160 12.63 12.95 2.66
C LEU A 160 12.63 14.22 1.81
N ASP A 161 13.27 14.20 0.65
CA ASP A 161 13.28 15.34 -0.26
C ASP A 161 11.90 15.62 -0.85
N VAL A 162 11.05 14.59 -1.01
CA VAL A 162 9.63 14.78 -1.36
C VAL A 162 8.93 15.58 -0.26
N ALA A 163 9.11 15.22 1.00
CA ALA A 163 8.49 15.94 2.12
C ALA A 163 8.98 17.39 2.22
N LYS A 164 10.27 17.65 1.97
CA LYS A 164 10.82 19.02 1.96
C LYS A 164 10.28 19.87 0.81
N GLN A 165 9.94 19.27 -0.33
CA GLN A 165 9.35 19.98 -1.47
C GLN A 165 7.88 20.32 -1.24
N ASP A 166 7.17 19.49 -0.51
CA ASP A 166 5.73 19.60 -0.28
C ASP A 166 5.38 20.50 0.90
N ILE A 167 6.14 20.43 2.00
CA ILE A 167 5.88 21.17 3.23
C ILE A 167 6.56 22.54 3.21
N PRO A 168 5.83 23.65 3.44
CA PRO A 168 6.45 24.96 3.56
C PRO A 168 7.48 25.03 4.70
N PHE A 169 8.59 25.72 4.47
CA PHE A 169 9.75 25.78 5.37
C PHE A 169 9.38 26.13 6.83
N ASP A 170 8.42 27.04 7.01
CA ASP A 170 7.98 27.51 8.35
C ASP A 170 7.36 26.38 9.19
N PHE A 171 6.84 25.33 8.56
CA PHE A 171 6.24 24.19 9.25
C PHE A 171 7.22 23.07 9.59
N TRP A 172 8.42 23.05 9.03
CA TRP A 172 9.36 21.92 9.16
C TRP A 172 9.63 21.53 10.61
N LYS A 173 9.97 22.49 11.46
CA LYS A 173 10.29 22.24 12.88
C LYS A 173 9.10 21.75 13.72
N ALA A 174 7.87 22.02 13.26
CA ALA A 174 6.65 21.59 13.93
C ALA A 174 6.08 20.28 13.35
N THR A 175 6.59 19.82 12.20
CA THR A 175 6.09 18.63 11.50
C THR A 175 6.75 17.36 12.03
N PRO A 176 6.01 16.45 12.68
CA PRO A 176 6.57 15.17 13.13
C PRO A 176 6.95 14.29 11.94
N LEU A 177 8.13 13.68 12.06
CA LEU A 177 8.70 12.74 11.11
C LEU A 177 8.80 11.37 11.75
N VAL A 178 8.05 10.41 11.21
CA VAL A 178 7.92 9.07 11.79
C VAL A 178 8.16 8.00 10.72
N LEU A 179 8.86 6.93 11.07
CA LEU A 179 8.92 5.69 10.30
C LEU A 179 8.40 4.53 11.15
N LYS A 180 7.46 3.80 10.59
CA LYS A 180 7.04 2.51 11.13
C LYS A 180 7.39 1.42 10.13
N ALA A 181 8.14 0.41 10.59
CA ALA A 181 8.42 -0.78 9.82
C ALA A 181 7.43 -1.89 10.18
N THR A 182 6.99 -2.63 9.18
CA THR A 182 5.97 -3.68 9.33
C THR A 182 6.57 -5.09 9.17
N ALA A 183 5.83 -6.02 8.57
CA ALA A 183 6.20 -7.43 8.48
C ALA A 183 7.62 -7.67 7.91
N GLY A 184 8.08 -6.86 6.97
CA GLY A 184 9.42 -7.02 6.39
C GLY A 184 10.53 -7.03 7.44
N LEU A 185 10.48 -6.09 8.42
CA LEU A 185 11.46 -6.05 9.51
C LEU A 185 11.11 -7.01 10.66
N ARG A 186 9.83 -7.33 10.88
CA ARG A 186 9.42 -8.35 11.88
C ARG A 186 9.93 -9.75 11.53
N LEU A 187 10.13 -10.04 10.25
CA LEU A 187 10.63 -11.33 9.75
C LEU A 187 12.16 -11.41 9.70
N LEU A 188 12.87 -10.27 9.82
CA LEU A 188 14.34 -10.25 9.87
C LEU A 188 14.89 -10.68 11.24
N PRO A 189 16.12 -11.23 11.27
CA PRO A 189 16.88 -11.35 12.52
C PRO A 189 16.98 -10.01 13.25
N GLY A 190 16.76 -9.99 14.57
CA GLY A 190 16.63 -8.78 15.36
C GLY A 190 17.82 -7.81 15.21
N GLU A 191 19.06 -8.30 15.16
CA GLU A 191 20.24 -7.46 14.97
C GLU A 191 20.25 -6.74 13.62
N LYS A 192 19.84 -7.41 12.52
CA LYS A 192 19.76 -6.80 11.20
C LYS A 192 18.68 -5.72 11.15
N ALA A 193 17.52 -6.01 11.72
CA ALA A 193 16.43 -5.04 11.83
C ALA A 193 16.86 -3.80 12.64
N GLN A 194 17.52 -3.99 13.78
CA GLN A 194 18.00 -2.88 14.62
C GLN A 194 19.04 -2.00 13.91
N LYS A 195 19.97 -2.58 13.16
CA LYS A 195 20.97 -1.82 12.37
C LYS A 195 20.28 -0.91 11.33
N LEU A 196 19.27 -1.43 10.62
CA LEU A 196 18.47 -0.64 9.67
C LEU A 196 17.74 0.52 10.37
N LEU A 197 17.06 0.26 11.50
CA LEU A 197 16.35 1.30 12.25
C LEU A 197 17.29 2.37 12.77
N GLN A 198 18.47 2.00 13.28
CA GLN A 198 19.49 2.95 13.74
C GLN A 198 19.98 3.84 12.59
N LYS A 199 20.17 3.26 11.39
CA LYS A 199 20.56 4.03 10.21
C LYS A 199 19.50 5.05 9.81
N VAL A 200 18.24 4.63 9.76
CA VAL A 200 17.12 5.53 9.48
C VAL A 200 17.02 6.63 10.53
N LYS A 201 17.11 6.28 11.82
CA LYS A 201 17.08 7.26 12.93
C LYS A 201 18.21 8.30 12.81
N LYS A 202 19.42 7.87 12.38
CA LYS A 202 20.53 8.80 12.09
C LYS A 202 20.20 9.76 10.94
N VAL A 203 19.58 9.27 9.87
CA VAL A 203 19.14 10.11 8.74
C VAL A 203 18.06 11.10 9.17
N PHE A 204 17.07 10.65 9.96
CA PHE A 204 16.00 11.50 10.46
C PHE A 204 16.51 12.61 11.40
N LYS A 205 17.42 12.28 12.31
CA LYS A 205 18.03 13.28 13.21
C LYS A 205 18.82 14.38 12.48
N ALA A 206 19.30 14.11 11.27
CA ALA A 206 19.95 15.09 10.41
C ALA A 206 18.96 15.89 9.55
N SER A 207 17.67 15.60 9.62
CA SER A 207 16.62 16.33 8.89
C SER A 207 16.15 17.58 9.68
N PRO A 208 15.51 18.54 9.03
CA PRO A 208 14.99 19.73 9.71
C PRO A 208 13.64 19.52 10.41
N PHE A 209 13.05 18.33 10.31
CA PHE A 209 11.73 18.01 10.86
C PHE A 209 11.76 17.68 12.35
N LEU A 210 10.58 17.59 12.97
CA LEU A 210 10.44 17.20 14.38
C LEU A 210 10.64 15.69 14.54
N VAL A 211 11.76 15.29 15.13
CA VAL A 211 12.16 13.90 15.34
C VAL A 211 12.09 13.56 16.84
N GLY A 212 11.06 12.80 17.23
CA GLY A 212 10.91 12.29 18.59
C GLY A 212 11.77 11.04 18.85
N ASP A 213 11.80 10.59 20.10
CA ASP A 213 12.59 9.41 20.47
C ASP A 213 12.04 8.12 19.84
N ASP A 214 10.72 7.99 19.71
CA ASP A 214 10.01 6.84 19.14
C ASP A 214 9.71 6.99 17.65
N CYS A 215 10.35 7.94 16.97
CA CYS A 215 10.10 8.27 15.58
C CYS A 215 10.38 7.12 14.61
N VAL A 216 11.28 6.20 14.96
CA VAL A 216 11.67 5.05 14.13
C VAL A 216 11.52 3.77 14.94
N SER A 217 10.59 2.91 14.56
CA SER A 217 10.32 1.65 15.27
C SER A 217 9.67 0.60 14.36
N ILE A 218 9.70 -0.65 14.84
CA ILE A 218 8.88 -1.72 14.26
C ILE A 218 7.49 -1.61 14.88
N MET A 219 6.47 -1.48 14.04
CA MET A 219 5.06 -1.50 14.45
C MET A 219 4.65 -2.92 14.77
N ASN A 220 3.94 -3.13 15.87
CA ASN A 220 3.32 -4.42 16.10
C ASN A 220 2.13 -4.64 15.16
N GLY A 221 1.75 -5.89 14.95
CA GLY A 221 0.71 -6.19 13.96
C GLY A 221 -0.68 -5.70 14.36
N THR A 222 -1.00 -5.66 15.67
CA THR A 222 -2.29 -5.15 16.15
C THR A 222 -2.40 -3.64 15.88
N ASP A 223 -1.34 -2.87 16.13
CA ASP A 223 -1.32 -1.43 15.86
C ASP A 223 -1.40 -1.13 14.35
N GLU A 224 -0.84 -2.01 13.50
CA GLU A 224 -0.98 -1.93 12.05
C GLU A 224 -2.47 -2.05 11.64
N GLY A 225 -3.17 -3.07 12.14
CA GLY A 225 -4.59 -3.26 11.91
C GLY A 225 -5.46 -2.12 12.47
N VAL A 226 -5.19 -1.66 13.69
CA VAL A 226 -5.88 -0.53 14.31
C VAL A 226 -5.68 0.74 13.49
N SER A 227 -4.45 1.02 13.05
CA SER A 227 -4.14 2.21 12.26
C SER A 227 -4.85 2.19 10.91
N ALA A 228 -4.92 1.03 10.25
CA ALA A 228 -5.66 0.87 9.00
C ALA A 228 -7.18 1.03 9.22
N TRP A 229 -7.72 0.53 10.35
CA TRP A 229 -9.11 0.76 10.72
C TRP A 229 -9.42 2.25 10.96
N ILE A 230 -8.51 2.98 11.63
CA ILE A 230 -8.63 4.43 11.79
C ILE A 230 -8.69 5.11 10.43
N THR A 231 -7.74 4.81 9.54
CA THR A 231 -7.67 5.39 8.20
C THR A 231 -9.00 5.25 7.47
N ILE A 232 -9.53 4.05 7.36
CA ILE A 232 -10.73 3.80 6.56
C ILE A 232 -11.98 4.47 7.18
N ASN A 233 -12.13 4.41 8.51
CA ASN A 233 -13.27 5.02 9.19
C ASN A 233 -13.18 6.54 9.29
N PHE A 234 -11.97 7.11 9.20
CA PHE A 234 -11.77 8.55 9.08
C PHE A 234 -12.11 9.04 7.67
N LEU A 235 -11.60 8.38 6.63
CA LEU A 235 -11.84 8.78 5.24
C LEU A 235 -13.31 8.61 4.82
N THR A 236 -13.98 7.60 5.36
CA THR A 236 -15.44 7.42 5.13
C THR A 236 -16.32 8.33 5.99
N GLY A 237 -15.72 9.20 6.83
CA GLY A 237 -16.44 10.16 7.68
C GLY A 237 -17.09 9.57 8.93
N VAL A 238 -16.99 8.26 9.15
CA VAL A 238 -17.69 7.57 10.26
C VAL A 238 -17.18 8.03 11.62
N LEU A 239 -15.88 8.29 11.77
CA LEU A 239 -15.30 8.73 13.05
C LEU A 239 -15.74 10.17 13.43
N LYS A 240 -16.21 10.96 12.48
CA LYS A 240 -16.71 12.32 12.68
C LYS A 240 -18.19 12.34 13.04
N THR A 241 -18.94 11.30 12.67
CA THR A 241 -20.40 11.24 12.85
C THR A 241 -20.76 10.48 14.12
N PRO A 242 -21.46 11.10 15.09
CA PRO A 242 -21.99 10.40 16.26
C PRO A 242 -22.96 9.29 15.83
N GLY A 243 -22.74 8.05 16.31
CA GLY A 243 -23.62 6.92 16.00
C GLY A 243 -23.45 6.30 14.61
N GLY A 244 -22.47 6.75 13.82
CA GLY A 244 -22.16 6.16 12.52
C GLY A 244 -21.75 4.68 12.63
N SER A 245 -22.18 3.88 11.65
CA SER A 245 -21.80 2.46 11.57
C SER A 245 -20.38 2.33 11.06
N SER A 246 -19.44 1.92 11.93
CA SER A 246 -18.06 1.69 11.51
C SER A 246 -17.96 0.52 10.53
N VAL A 247 -16.99 0.62 9.63
CA VAL A 247 -16.65 -0.44 8.68
C VAL A 247 -15.44 -1.21 9.18
N GLY A 248 -15.38 -2.49 8.81
CA GLY A 248 -14.20 -3.33 9.00
C GLY A 248 -13.19 -3.10 7.88
N MET A 249 -11.98 -3.55 8.09
CA MET A 249 -10.90 -3.50 7.12
C MET A 249 -10.17 -4.84 6.98
N LEU A 250 -9.71 -5.12 5.78
CA LEU A 250 -8.82 -6.21 5.42
C LEU A 250 -7.62 -5.62 4.67
N ASP A 251 -6.41 -5.91 5.15
CA ASP A 251 -5.16 -5.53 4.50
C ASP A 251 -4.34 -6.79 4.21
N LEU A 252 -4.06 -7.08 2.95
CA LEU A 252 -3.18 -8.17 2.54
C LEU A 252 -1.85 -7.59 2.07
N GLY A 253 -0.91 -7.46 2.99
CA GLY A 253 0.46 -7.05 2.67
C GLY A 253 1.31 -8.18 2.10
N GLY A 254 2.61 -7.94 1.94
CA GLY A 254 3.56 -8.95 1.43
C GLY A 254 3.91 -10.01 2.49
N GLY A 255 4.18 -9.60 3.73
CA GLY A 255 4.62 -10.50 4.81
C GLY A 255 3.58 -10.80 5.88
N SER A 256 2.49 -10.02 5.96
CA SER A 256 1.39 -10.25 6.91
C SER A 256 0.05 -9.81 6.33
N THR A 257 -1.04 -10.31 6.90
CA THR A 257 -2.39 -9.82 6.62
C THR A 257 -3.09 -9.40 7.90
N GLN A 258 -3.86 -8.31 7.85
CA GLN A 258 -4.58 -7.75 8.97
C GLN A 258 -6.08 -7.81 8.72
N ILE A 259 -6.82 -8.05 9.82
CA ILE A 259 -8.25 -7.85 9.91
C ILE A 259 -8.54 -6.98 11.13
N ALA A 260 -9.35 -5.94 10.97
CA ALA A 260 -9.84 -5.16 12.12
C ALA A 260 -11.27 -4.67 11.89
N PHE A 261 -12.08 -4.73 12.93
CA PHE A 261 -13.45 -4.20 12.95
C PHE A 261 -13.89 -3.91 14.39
N LEU A 262 -14.97 -3.15 14.53
CA LEU A 262 -15.62 -2.89 15.82
C LEU A 262 -16.69 -3.96 16.08
N PRO A 263 -16.46 -4.93 16.99
CA PRO A 263 -17.44 -5.96 17.31
C PRO A 263 -18.66 -5.36 18.01
N ARG A 264 -19.82 -5.85 17.65
CA ARG A 264 -21.12 -5.48 18.23
C ARG A 264 -21.81 -6.64 18.93
N VAL A 265 -21.33 -7.87 18.69
CA VAL A 265 -21.88 -9.09 19.23
C VAL A 265 -21.05 -9.47 20.47
N GLU A 266 -21.72 -9.59 21.63
CA GLU A 266 -21.05 -9.98 22.90
C GLU A 266 -20.34 -11.34 22.79
N GLY A 267 -20.91 -12.28 22.03
CA GLY A 267 -20.28 -13.57 21.75
C GLY A 267 -18.92 -13.45 21.07
N THR A 268 -18.73 -12.48 20.16
CA THR A 268 -17.42 -12.22 19.55
C THR A 268 -16.42 -11.69 20.57
N LEU A 269 -16.86 -10.80 21.48
CA LEU A 269 -16.00 -10.27 22.54
C LEU A 269 -15.54 -11.35 23.52
N GLN A 270 -16.41 -12.31 23.83
CA GLN A 270 -16.12 -13.40 24.76
C GLN A 270 -15.31 -14.53 24.13
N ALA A 271 -15.55 -14.83 22.83
CA ALA A 271 -14.89 -15.92 22.12
C ALA A 271 -13.55 -15.53 21.51
N SER A 272 -13.22 -14.23 21.48
CA SER A 272 -11.96 -13.76 20.90
C SER A 272 -10.76 -14.23 21.69
N PRO A 273 -9.75 -14.84 21.05
CA PRO A 273 -8.54 -15.28 21.75
C PRO A 273 -7.75 -14.11 22.36
N PRO A 274 -6.87 -14.37 23.34
CA PRO A 274 -5.97 -13.34 23.88
C PRO A 274 -5.19 -12.62 22.77
N GLY A 275 -5.13 -11.28 22.83
CA GLY A 275 -4.42 -10.45 21.84
C GLY A 275 -5.24 -10.04 20.62
N TYR A 276 -6.49 -10.52 20.48
CA TYR A 276 -7.38 -10.12 19.39
C TYR A 276 -8.22 -8.89 19.71
N LEU A 277 -8.39 -8.56 20.97
CA LEU A 277 -9.14 -7.37 21.40
C LEU A 277 -8.18 -6.30 21.90
N THR A 278 -8.37 -5.08 21.43
CA THR A 278 -7.60 -3.92 21.85
C THR A 278 -8.48 -2.69 22.07
N ALA A 279 -8.09 -1.83 23.00
CA ALA A 279 -8.79 -0.59 23.26
C ALA A 279 -8.08 0.57 22.53
N LEU A 280 -8.82 1.27 21.69
CA LEU A 280 -8.39 2.48 21.02
C LEU A 280 -9.10 3.68 21.62
N ARG A 281 -8.36 4.66 22.13
CA ARG A 281 -8.91 5.96 22.51
C ARG A 281 -8.58 7.00 21.45
N MET A 282 -9.61 7.55 20.81
CA MET A 282 -9.47 8.56 19.76
C MET A 282 -10.69 9.49 19.74
N PHE A 283 -10.48 10.79 19.52
CA PHE A 283 -11.52 11.81 19.45
C PHE A 283 -12.49 11.76 20.66
N ASN A 284 -11.93 11.65 21.89
CA ASN A 284 -12.66 11.54 23.16
C ASN A 284 -13.61 10.33 23.27
N ARG A 285 -13.41 9.31 22.42
CA ARG A 285 -14.14 8.03 22.46
C ARG A 285 -13.19 6.87 22.67
N THR A 286 -13.70 5.80 23.27
CA THR A 286 -12.98 4.53 23.39
C THR A 286 -13.68 3.49 22.52
N TYR A 287 -12.93 2.85 21.67
CA TYR A 287 -13.36 1.76 20.78
C TYR A 287 -12.70 0.46 21.25
N LYS A 288 -13.47 -0.59 21.48
CA LYS A 288 -12.94 -1.93 21.76
C LYS A 288 -12.93 -2.70 20.44
N LEU A 289 -11.79 -2.72 19.77
CA LEU A 289 -11.63 -3.29 18.44
C LEU A 289 -11.22 -4.76 18.51
N TYR A 290 -11.79 -5.57 17.61
CA TYR A 290 -11.18 -6.81 17.18
C TYR A 290 -10.14 -6.44 16.14
N SER A 291 -8.87 -6.74 16.39
CA SER A 291 -7.76 -6.47 15.49
C SER A 291 -6.68 -7.53 15.64
N TYR A 292 -6.30 -8.14 14.53
CA TYR A 292 -5.22 -9.12 14.52
C TYR A 292 -4.42 -9.07 13.22
N SER A 293 -3.12 -9.37 13.34
CA SER A 293 -2.18 -9.46 12.23
C SER A 293 -1.59 -10.86 12.18
N TYR A 294 -1.76 -11.52 11.05
CA TYR A 294 -1.25 -12.85 10.78
C TYR A 294 0.10 -12.74 10.07
N LEU A 295 1.19 -12.71 10.85
CA LEU A 295 2.56 -12.70 10.32
C LEU A 295 2.84 -14.02 9.59
N GLY A 296 3.46 -13.92 8.40
CA GLY A 296 3.72 -15.06 7.51
C GLY A 296 2.51 -15.49 6.69
N LEU A 297 1.38 -14.73 6.74
CA LEU A 297 0.19 -14.91 5.91
C LEU A 297 -0.07 -13.70 4.98
N GLY A 298 0.90 -12.81 4.79
CA GLY A 298 0.91 -11.89 3.65
C GLY A 298 1.15 -12.66 2.35
N LEU A 299 0.81 -12.07 1.21
CA LEU A 299 0.80 -12.76 -0.06
C LEU A 299 2.16 -13.38 -0.44
N MET A 300 3.26 -12.65 -0.24
CA MET A 300 4.60 -13.15 -0.62
C MET A 300 5.09 -14.24 0.33
N SER A 301 4.90 -14.09 1.64
CA SER A 301 5.23 -15.12 2.63
C SER A 301 4.36 -16.37 2.45
N ALA A 302 3.06 -16.21 2.17
CA ALA A 302 2.17 -17.32 1.86
C ALA A 302 2.58 -18.05 0.59
N ARG A 303 2.95 -17.31 -0.47
CA ARG A 303 3.48 -17.89 -1.71
C ARG A 303 4.71 -18.75 -1.44
N LEU A 304 5.66 -18.26 -0.63
CA LEU A 304 6.83 -19.03 -0.22
C LEU A 304 6.46 -20.33 0.51
N ALA A 305 5.53 -20.25 1.46
CA ALA A 305 5.05 -21.42 2.21
C ALA A 305 4.32 -22.44 1.31
N ILE A 306 3.51 -21.98 0.36
CA ILE A 306 2.81 -22.81 -0.61
C ILE A 306 3.81 -23.51 -1.55
N LEU A 307 4.88 -22.82 -1.92
CA LEU A 307 6.01 -23.40 -2.68
C LEU A 307 6.84 -24.40 -1.87
N GLY A 308 6.67 -24.44 -0.55
CA GLY A 308 7.44 -25.34 0.33
C GLY A 308 8.77 -24.75 0.81
N GLY A 309 8.97 -23.43 0.66
CA GLY A 309 10.12 -22.70 1.19
C GLY A 309 9.91 -22.25 2.63
N VAL A 310 10.97 -21.74 3.24
CA VAL A 310 10.98 -21.19 4.61
C VAL A 310 11.52 -19.75 4.57
N GLU A 311 10.84 -18.85 5.24
CA GLU A 311 11.19 -17.42 5.28
C GLU A 311 12.64 -17.20 5.75
N GLY A 312 13.39 -16.39 5.01
CA GLY A 312 14.78 -16.04 5.30
C GLY A 312 15.79 -17.17 5.11
N GLN A 313 15.39 -18.29 4.53
CA GLN A 313 16.28 -19.43 4.26
C GLN A 313 16.35 -19.73 2.76
N PRO A 314 17.54 -19.85 2.18
CA PRO A 314 17.68 -20.38 0.83
C PRO A 314 17.12 -21.81 0.77
N ALA A 315 16.68 -22.24 -0.39
CA ALA A 315 16.27 -23.63 -0.58
C ALA A 315 17.42 -24.57 -0.21
N LYS A 316 17.13 -25.58 0.59
CA LYS A 316 18.14 -26.57 1.03
C LYS A 316 18.85 -27.14 -0.19
N ASP A 317 20.20 -27.13 -0.19
CA ASP A 317 21.08 -27.64 -1.24
C ASP A 317 20.79 -27.07 -2.64
N GLY A 318 20.25 -25.83 -2.73
CA GLY A 318 19.86 -25.24 -4.01
C GLY A 318 18.74 -25.98 -4.73
N LYS A 319 17.95 -26.78 -4.00
CA LYS A 319 16.86 -27.59 -4.52
C LYS A 319 15.75 -26.74 -5.12
N GLU A 320 15.22 -27.17 -6.25
CA GLU A 320 14.07 -26.59 -6.90
C GLU A 320 12.81 -26.79 -6.03
N LEU A 321 12.02 -25.72 -5.80
CA LEU A 321 10.73 -25.79 -5.13
C LEU A 321 9.67 -26.18 -6.16
N VAL A 322 9.11 -27.37 -6.01
CA VAL A 322 8.10 -27.93 -6.91
C VAL A 322 6.72 -27.73 -6.27
N SER A 323 5.80 -27.05 -6.99
CA SER A 323 4.49 -26.74 -6.44
C SER A 323 3.35 -27.20 -7.33
N PRO A 324 2.28 -27.78 -6.74
CA PRO A 324 1.07 -28.12 -7.47
C PRO A 324 0.22 -26.89 -7.85
N CYS A 325 0.63 -25.70 -7.43
CA CYS A 325 -0.05 -24.43 -7.78
C CYS A 325 0.53 -23.75 -9.01
N LEU A 326 1.60 -24.29 -9.60
CA LEU A 326 2.23 -23.78 -10.82
C LEU A 326 1.89 -24.67 -12.00
N SER A 327 1.78 -24.07 -13.21
CA SER A 327 1.57 -24.85 -14.44
C SER A 327 2.59 -25.97 -14.54
N PRO A 328 2.21 -27.22 -14.93
CA PRO A 328 3.12 -28.36 -15.05
C PRO A 328 4.31 -28.15 -16.00
N SER A 329 4.19 -27.23 -16.94
CA SER A 329 5.25 -26.86 -17.89
C SER A 329 6.09 -25.68 -17.40
N PHE A 330 5.73 -25.02 -16.31
CA PHE A 330 6.45 -23.86 -15.82
C PHE A 330 7.74 -24.25 -15.11
N LYS A 331 8.80 -23.54 -15.45
CA LYS A 331 10.09 -23.51 -14.73
C LYS A 331 10.63 -22.10 -14.78
N GLY A 332 11.08 -21.59 -13.63
CA GLY A 332 11.61 -20.24 -13.54
C GLY A 332 12.29 -19.95 -12.21
N GLU A 333 12.65 -18.70 -12.04
CA GLU A 333 13.19 -18.17 -10.79
C GLU A 333 12.22 -17.15 -10.19
N TRP A 334 12.19 -17.10 -8.89
CA TRP A 334 11.42 -16.13 -8.12
C TRP A 334 12.26 -15.60 -6.97
N GLU A 335 12.34 -14.30 -6.88
CA GLU A 335 13.06 -13.60 -5.82
C GLU A 335 12.10 -13.17 -4.72
N HIS A 336 12.45 -13.48 -3.47
CA HIS A 336 11.75 -13.04 -2.29
C HIS A 336 12.72 -12.77 -1.15
N ALA A 337 12.64 -11.59 -0.54
CA ALA A 337 13.50 -11.17 0.57
C ALA A 337 15.00 -11.40 0.28
N GLU A 338 15.49 -10.99 -0.91
CA GLU A 338 16.87 -11.12 -1.41
C GLU A 338 17.34 -12.59 -1.62
N VAL A 339 16.42 -13.54 -1.53
CA VAL A 339 16.71 -14.94 -1.83
C VAL A 339 16.07 -15.33 -3.16
N THR A 340 16.87 -15.87 -4.07
CA THR A 340 16.38 -16.40 -5.36
C THR A 340 16.06 -17.89 -5.21
N TYR A 341 14.82 -18.26 -5.53
CA TYR A 341 14.32 -19.62 -5.52
C TYR A 341 14.10 -20.10 -6.95
N ARG A 342 14.61 -21.30 -7.28
CA ARG A 342 14.21 -22.01 -8.49
C ARG A 342 12.88 -22.69 -8.22
N VAL A 343 11.89 -22.44 -9.06
CA VAL A 343 10.51 -22.91 -8.88
C VAL A 343 9.98 -23.59 -10.14
N SER A 344 9.19 -24.64 -9.97
CA SER A 344 8.56 -25.34 -11.07
C SER A 344 7.20 -25.92 -10.71
N GLY A 345 6.41 -26.23 -11.74
CA GLY A 345 5.13 -26.89 -11.62
C GLY A 345 5.24 -28.39 -11.46
N GLN A 346 4.27 -28.97 -10.79
CA GLN A 346 4.14 -30.41 -10.60
C GLN A 346 3.23 -31.01 -11.67
N LYS A 347 3.67 -32.10 -12.34
CA LYS A 347 2.79 -32.88 -13.21
C LYS A 347 1.85 -33.74 -12.36
N ALA A 348 0.56 -33.65 -12.60
CA ALA A 348 -0.44 -34.45 -11.90
C ALA A 348 -1.67 -34.70 -12.80
N ALA A 349 -2.47 -35.70 -12.44
CA ALA A 349 -3.69 -36.04 -13.18
C ALA A 349 -4.93 -35.21 -12.78
N ALA A 350 -4.92 -34.58 -11.61
CA ALA A 350 -6.00 -33.73 -11.14
C ALA A 350 -5.83 -32.28 -11.65
N SER A 351 -6.91 -31.48 -11.61
CA SER A 351 -6.87 -30.09 -12.07
C SER A 351 -5.92 -29.24 -11.22
N LEU A 352 -5.26 -28.26 -11.84
CA LEU A 352 -4.35 -27.33 -11.17
C LEU A 352 -5.05 -26.63 -9.98
N HIS A 353 -6.30 -26.22 -10.15
CA HIS A 353 -7.05 -25.56 -9.08
C HIS A 353 -7.27 -26.47 -7.86
N GLU A 354 -7.69 -27.74 -8.07
CA GLU A 354 -7.95 -28.67 -6.96
C GLU A 354 -6.69 -28.97 -6.15
N LEU A 355 -5.59 -29.25 -6.85
CA LEU A 355 -4.31 -29.51 -6.20
C LEU A 355 -3.78 -28.27 -5.48
N CYS A 356 -3.91 -27.10 -6.09
CA CYS A 356 -3.51 -25.84 -5.47
C CYS A 356 -4.38 -25.53 -4.23
N ALA A 357 -5.70 -25.71 -4.32
CA ALA A 357 -6.59 -25.50 -3.19
C ALA A 357 -6.26 -26.41 -2.01
N ALA A 358 -5.96 -27.70 -2.27
CA ALA A 358 -5.52 -28.60 -1.24
C ALA A 358 -4.23 -28.14 -0.55
N ARG A 359 -3.22 -27.71 -1.35
CA ARG A 359 -1.95 -27.20 -0.82
C ARG A 359 -2.11 -25.91 -0.03
N VAL A 360 -2.94 -24.98 -0.50
CA VAL A 360 -3.24 -23.73 0.22
C VAL A 360 -3.97 -24.02 1.53
N SER A 361 -4.93 -24.95 1.53
CA SER A 361 -5.64 -25.36 2.74
C SER A 361 -4.69 -25.92 3.80
N GLU A 362 -3.69 -26.74 3.41
CA GLU A 362 -2.64 -27.22 4.33
C GLU A 362 -1.88 -26.05 4.97
N VAL A 363 -1.51 -25.03 4.18
CA VAL A 363 -0.78 -23.87 4.67
C VAL A 363 -1.62 -23.01 5.64
N LEU A 364 -2.93 -22.90 5.39
CA LEU A 364 -3.85 -22.11 6.22
C LEU A 364 -4.36 -22.85 7.46
N GLN A 365 -4.26 -24.18 7.51
CA GLN A 365 -4.85 -25.02 8.54
C GLN A 365 -4.47 -24.56 9.94
N ASN A 366 -5.47 -24.26 10.78
CA ASN A 366 -5.34 -23.82 12.18
C ASN A 366 -4.50 -22.53 12.38
N ARG A 367 -4.29 -21.74 11.33
CA ARG A 367 -3.51 -20.50 11.42
C ARG A 367 -4.36 -19.23 11.52
N VAL A 368 -5.64 -19.34 11.21
CA VAL A 368 -6.58 -18.20 11.13
C VAL A 368 -7.71 -18.41 12.15
N HIS A 369 -8.01 -17.38 12.90
CA HIS A 369 -9.17 -17.39 13.80
C HIS A 369 -10.42 -16.97 13.04
N ARG A 370 -11.43 -17.84 13.03
CA ARG A 370 -12.72 -17.63 12.40
C ARG A 370 -13.66 -16.87 13.33
N THR A 371 -14.35 -15.86 12.80
CA THR A 371 -15.43 -15.18 13.53
C THR A 371 -16.67 -15.02 12.65
N GLU A 372 -17.84 -15.38 13.19
CA GLU A 372 -19.10 -15.31 12.47
C GLU A 372 -19.58 -13.88 12.24
N GLU A 373 -19.09 -12.93 13.05
CA GLU A 373 -19.53 -11.53 12.97
C GLU A 373 -19.11 -10.84 11.67
N VAL A 374 -18.07 -11.32 10.96
CA VAL A 374 -17.66 -10.77 9.66
C VAL A 374 -18.78 -10.81 8.62
N LYS A 375 -19.78 -11.67 8.79
CA LYS A 375 -20.96 -11.74 7.92
C LYS A 375 -21.80 -10.47 7.96
N HIS A 376 -21.81 -9.78 9.11
CA HIS A 376 -22.70 -8.65 9.42
C HIS A 376 -22.01 -7.29 9.37
N VAL A 377 -20.68 -7.25 9.32
CA VAL A 377 -19.90 -6.02 9.23
C VAL A 377 -19.57 -5.73 7.78
N ASP A 378 -19.71 -4.49 7.32
CA ASP A 378 -19.23 -4.07 6.01
C ASP A 378 -17.72 -3.92 6.03
N PHE A 379 -17.03 -4.45 5.01
CA PHE A 379 -15.57 -4.44 4.94
C PHE A 379 -15.06 -3.72 3.70
N TYR A 380 -14.00 -2.95 3.92
CA TYR A 380 -13.08 -2.52 2.88
C TYR A 380 -11.87 -3.45 2.83
N ALA A 381 -11.40 -3.79 1.63
CA ALA A 381 -10.23 -4.60 1.40
C ALA A 381 -9.28 -3.86 0.44
N PHE A 382 -8.00 -3.82 0.80
CA PHE A 382 -7.00 -3.09 0.03
C PHE A 382 -5.67 -3.86 -0.09
N SER A 383 -4.63 -3.21 -0.62
CA SER A 383 -3.34 -3.83 -0.92
C SER A 383 -3.51 -4.98 -1.92
N TYR A 384 -2.97 -6.16 -1.69
CA TYR A 384 -3.06 -7.27 -2.65
C TYR A 384 -4.48 -7.80 -2.91
N TYR A 385 -5.45 -7.59 -2.02
CA TYR A 385 -6.85 -7.87 -2.37
C TYR A 385 -7.29 -7.05 -3.58
N TYR A 386 -6.93 -5.76 -3.58
CA TYR A 386 -7.20 -4.85 -4.68
C TYR A 386 -6.41 -5.20 -5.93
N ASP A 387 -5.08 -5.36 -5.79
CA ASP A 387 -4.19 -5.58 -6.94
C ASP A 387 -4.54 -6.85 -7.70
N LEU A 388 -4.87 -7.94 -7.00
CA LEU A 388 -5.28 -9.21 -7.63
C LEU A 388 -6.65 -9.09 -8.30
N ALA A 389 -7.63 -8.47 -7.64
CA ALA A 389 -8.96 -8.29 -8.23
C ALA A 389 -8.92 -7.40 -9.48
N ALA A 390 -8.18 -6.30 -9.45
CA ALA A 390 -7.95 -5.42 -10.58
C ALA A 390 -7.18 -6.13 -11.71
N GLY A 391 -6.14 -6.89 -11.35
CA GLY A 391 -5.29 -7.61 -12.31
C GLY A 391 -6.03 -8.66 -13.13
N VAL A 392 -7.13 -9.23 -12.61
CA VAL A 392 -7.96 -10.19 -13.33
C VAL A 392 -9.30 -9.60 -13.80
N GLY A 393 -9.48 -8.29 -13.67
CA GLY A 393 -10.66 -7.57 -14.17
C GLY A 393 -11.94 -7.77 -13.37
N LEU A 394 -11.86 -8.18 -12.10
CA LEU A 394 -13.03 -8.26 -11.20
C LEU A 394 -13.53 -6.88 -10.78
N ILE A 395 -12.65 -5.89 -10.75
CA ILE A 395 -12.93 -4.49 -10.44
C ILE A 395 -12.18 -3.57 -11.41
N ASP A 396 -12.59 -2.31 -11.47
CA ASP A 396 -11.87 -1.29 -12.25
C ASP A 396 -10.48 -1.02 -11.62
N ALA A 397 -9.45 -0.94 -12.48
CA ALA A 397 -8.06 -0.81 -12.04
C ALA A 397 -7.69 0.57 -11.48
N GLU A 398 -8.53 1.60 -11.67
CA GLU A 398 -8.31 2.96 -11.15
C GLU A 398 -9.32 3.34 -10.07
N LYS A 399 -10.60 2.99 -10.29
CA LYS A 399 -11.70 3.39 -9.41
C LYS A 399 -11.97 2.39 -8.29
N GLY A 400 -11.44 1.17 -8.42
CA GLY A 400 -11.82 0.07 -7.55
C GLY A 400 -13.22 -0.45 -7.84
N GLY A 401 -13.88 -1.01 -6.83
CA GLY A 401 -15.22 -1.54 -6.99
C GLY A 401 -15.68 -2.38 -5.82
N SER A 402 -16.81 -3.04 -6.01
CA SER A 402 -17.35 -4.02 -5.08
C SER A 402 -17.45 -5.37 -5.78
N LEU A 403 -17.12 -6.43 -5.05
CA LEU A 403 -17.25 -7.81 -5.51
C LEU A 403 -17.78 -8.69 -4.38
N VAL A 404 -18.29 -9.87 -4.68
CA VAL A 404 -18.59 -10.86 -3.66
C VAL A 404 -17.37 -11.78 -3.46
N VAL A 405 -17.17 -12.25 -2.23
CA VAL A 405 -16.04 -13.14 -1.87
C VAL A 405 -15.90 -14.33 -2.83
N GLY A 406 -17.03 -14.88 -3.28
CA GLY A 406 -17.06 -15.99 -4.25
C GLY A 406 -16.47 -15.68 -5.63
N ASP A 407 -16.34 -14.40 -6.00
CA ASP A 407 -15.75 -14.01 -7.29
C ASP A 407 -14.27 -14.34 -7.35
N PHE A 408 -13.53 -14.29 -6.22
CA PHE A 408 -12.16 -14.74 -6.16
C PHE A 408 -12.01 -16.23 -6.47
N GLU A 409 -12.92 -17.07 -6.00
CA GLU A 409 -12.90 -18.51 -6.31
C GLU A 409 -13.19 -18.77 -7.78
N ILE A 410 -14.17 -18.05 -8.35
CA ILE A 410 -14.51 -18.16 -9.78
C ILE A 410 -13.29 -17.74 -10.63
N ALA A 411 -12.66 -16.63 -10.29
CA ALA A 411 -11.48 -16.14 -10.97
C ALA A 411 -10.30 -17.13 -10.83
N ALA A 412 -10.07 -17.68 -9.61
CA ALA A 412 -9.04 -18.69 -9.37
C ALA A 412 -9.23 -19.92 -10.29
N LYS A 413 -10.45 -20.48 -10.32
CA LYS A 413 -10.77 -21.63 -11.18
C LYS A 413 -10.54 -21.33 -12.67
N TYR A 414 -10.91 -20.14 -13.12
CA TYR A 414 -10.72 -19.72 -14.50
C TYR A 414 -9.22 -19.58 -14.84
N VAL A 415 -8.46 -18.85 -14.01
CA VAL A 415 -7.03 -18.59 -14.23
C VAL A 415 -6.24 -19.90 -14.15
N CYS A 416 -6.51 -20.77 -13.18
CA CYS A 416 -5.85 -22.05 -13.05
C CYS A 416 -6.04 -22.91 -14.31
N ARG A 417 -7.29 -23.00 -14.82
CA ARG A 417 -7.59 -23.72 -16.08
C ARG A 417 -6.87 -23.12 -17.29
N THR A 418 -6.78 -21.79 -17.35
CA THR A 418 -6.07 -21.11 -18.44
C THR A 418 -4.58 -21.44 -18.41
N LEU A 419 -3.98 -21.47 -17.21
CA LEU A 419 -2.56 -21.79 -17.04
C LEU A 419 -2.21 -23.27 -17.36
N GLU A 420 -3.19 -24.19 -17.28
CA GLU A 420 -3.00 -25.57 -17.73
C GLU A 420 -2.78 -25.65 -19.24
N THR A 421 -3.48 -24.80 -20.00
CA THR A 421 -3.46 -24.85 -21.49
C THR A 421 -2.51 -23.83 -22.10
N GLN A 422 -2.30 -22.71 -21.44
CA GLN A 422 -1.49 -21.59 -21.93
C GLN A 422 -0.61 -21.06 -20.79
N PRO A 423 0.56 -21.65 -20.53
CA PRO A 423 1.49 -21.16 -19.52
C PRO A 423 2.01 -19.78 -19.93
N GLN A 424 1.51 -18.74 -19.29
CA GLN A 424 1.78 -17.34 -19.68
C GLN A 424 2.19 -16.45 -18.51
N SER A 425 2.33 -15.18 -18.78
CA SER A 425 2.96 -14.02 -18.14
C SER A 425 2.83 -13.84 -16.61
N SER A 426 1.98 -14.55 -15.93
CA SER A 426 1.82 -14.47 -14.47
C SER A 426 1.68 -15.86 -13.83
N PRO A 427 2.79 -16.57 -13.63
CA PRO A 427 2.78 -17.97 -13.21
C PRO A 427 2.14 -18.20 -11.84
N PHE A 428 2.13 -17.18 -10.97
CA PHE A 428 1.60 -17.25 -9.61
C PHE A 428 0.11 -16.90 -9.49
N SER A 429 -0.54 -16.42 -10.54
CA SER A 429 -1.92 -15.92 -10.44
C SER A 429 -2.92 -16.97 -9.99
N CYS A 430 -2.78 -18.22 -10.40
CA CYS A 430 -3.62 -19.33 -9.91
C CYS A 430 -3.44 -19.51 -8.40
N MET A 431 -2.20 -19.57 -7.93
CA MET A 431 -1.83 -19.67 -6.52
C MET A 431 -2.40 -18.51 -5.70
N ASP A 432 -2.17 -17.28 -6.15
CA ASP A 432 -2.52 -16.06 -5.42
C ASP A 432 -4.04 -15.91 -5.26
N LEU A 433 -4.80 -16.14 -6.33
CA LEU A 433 -6.27 -16.06 -6.29
C LEU A 433 -6.88 -17.20 -5.46
N THR A 434 -6.34 -18.41 -5.56
CA THR A 434 -6.75 -19.55 -4.73
C THR A 434 -6.48 -19.25 -3.25
N TYR A 435 -5.31 -18.67 -2.95
CA TYR A 435 -4.94 -18.26 -1.59
C TYR A 435 -5.91 -17.24 -1.02
N VAL A 436 -6.19 -16.14 -1.73
CA VAL A 436 -7.13 -15.11 -1.27
C VAL A 436 -8.52 -15.68 -1.04
N SER A 437 -9.00 -16.51 -1.96
CA SER A 437 -10.32 -17.15 -1.84
C SER A 437 -10.44 -17.97 -0.56
N LEU A 438 -9.45 -18.82 -0.28
CA LEU A 438 -9.45 -19.69 0.89
C LEU A 438 -9.19 -18.92 2.19
N LEU A 439 -8.30 -17.91 2.17
CA LEU A 439 -8.04 -17.06 3.33
C LEU A 439 -9.31 -16.32 3.80
N LEU A 440 -10.10 -15.79 2.88
CA LEU A 440 -11.37 -15.13 3.21
C LEU A 440 -12.39 -16.12 3.79
N GLN A 441 -12.42 -17.36 3.29
CA GLN A 441 -13.27 -18.42 3.84
C GLN A 441 -12.84 -18.82 5.27
N GLU A 442 -11.52 -18.91 5.53
CA GLU A 442 -10.98 -19.17 6.87
C GLU A 442 -11.32 -18.06 7.86
N PHE A 443 -11.33 -16.79 7.46
CA PHE A 443 -11.84 -15.69 8.30
C PHE A 443 -13.34 -15.82 8.66
N GLY A 444 -14.12 -16.62 7.93
CA GLY A 444 -15.55 -16.79 8.12
C GLY A 444 -16.44 -16.01 7.14
N PHE A 445 -15.86 -15.38 6.13
CA PHE A 445 -16.64 -14.67 5.12
C PHE A 445 -17.45 -15.65 4.25
N PRO A 446 -18.79 -15.51 4.15
CA PRO A 446 -19.57 -16.31 3.21
C PRO A 446 -19.30 -15.86 1.77
N ARG A 447 -19.47 -16.76 0.81
CA ARG A 447 -19.24 -16.50 -0.62
C ARG A 447 -20.08 -15.32 -1.16
N SER A 448 -21.26 -15.08 -0.59
CA SER A 448 -22.15 -13.98 -0.97
C SER A 448 -21.79 -12.63 -0.33
N LYS A 449 -20.78 -12.59 0.58
CA LYS A 449 -20.40 -11.36 1.25
C LYS A 449 -19.79 -10.38 0.26
N VAL A 450 -20.33 -9.16 0.24
CA VAL A 450 -19.78 -8.06 -0.55
C VAL A 450 -18.59 -7.43 0.19
N LEU A 451 -17.49 -7.26 -0.52
CA LEU A 451 -16.33 -6.48 -0.10
C LEU A 451 -16.22 -5.25 -1.00
N LYS A 452 -15.85 -4.11 -0.42
CA LYS A 452 -15.48 -2.89 -1.14
C LYS A 452 -13.97 -2.85 -1.29
N LEU A 453 -13.47 -2.77 -2.51
CA LEU A 453 -12.05 -2.74 -2.83
C LEU A 453 -11.67 -1.37 -3.36
N THR A 454 -10.71 -0.73 -2.72
CA THR A 454 -10.24 0.59 -3.12
C THR A 454 -8.76 0.75 -2.82
N ARG A 455 -8.06 1.52 -3.64
CA ARG A 455 -6.69 1.95 -3.38
C ARG A 455 -6.68 3.35 -2.76
N LYS A 456 -7.67 4.17 -3.09
CA LYS A 456 -7.80 5.54 -2.59
C LYS A 456 -9.24 5.87 -2.25
N ILE A 457 -9.42 6.71 -1.26
CA ILE A 457 -10.69 7.40 -0.96
C ILE A 457 -10.37 8.89 -0.95
N ASP A 458 -11.09 9.68 -1.74
CA ASP A 458 -10.88 11.13 -1.90
C ASP A 458 -9.41 11.49 -2.21
N ASN A 459 -8.78 10.73 -3.12
CA ASN A 459 -7.37 10.82 -3.52
C ASN A 459 -6.34 10.48 -2.43
N VAL A 460 -6.76 9.98 -1.27
CA VAL A 460 -5.89 9.55 -0.16
C VAL A 460 -5.69 8.04 -0.21
N GLU A 461 -4.45 7.59 -0.10
CA GLU A 461 -4.11 6.15 -0.08
C GLU A 461 -4.77 5.42 1.09
N THR A 462 -5.45 4.31 0.81
CA THR A 462 -6.01 3.43 1.83
C THR A 462 -4.93 2.51 2.39
N SER A 463 -4.23 3.01 3.40
CA SER A 463 -3.19 2.28 4.12
C SER A 463 -3.31 2.57 5.63
N TRP A 464 -2.47 1.96 6.43
CA TRP A 464 -2.40 2.23 7.86
C TRP A 464 -1.73 3.58 8.19
N ALA A 465 -1.03 4.22 7.22
CA ALA A 465 -0.16 5.36 7.46
C ALA A 465 -0.88 6.58 8.05
N LEU A 466 -2.07 6.93 7.53
CA LEU A 466 -2.86 8.05 8.03
C LEU A 466 -3.31 7.83 9.48
N GLY A 467 -3.80 6.64 9.81
CA GLY A 467 -4.21 6.31 11.18
C GLY A 467 -3.04 6.34 12.15
N ALA A 468 -1.87 5.84 11.73
CA ALA A 468 -0.67 5.85 12.55
C ALA A 468 -0.15 7.26 12.84
N ILE A 469 -0.14 8.16 11.83
CA ILE A 469 0.30 9.55 12.06
C ILE A 469 -0.69 10.31 12.95
N PHE A 470 -1.97 10.09 12.82
CA PHE A 470 -2.97 10.66 13.72
C PHE A 470 -2.74 10.23 15.17
N HIS A 471 -2.54 8.94 15.40
CA HIS A 471 -2.29 8.41 16.73
C HIS A 471 -0.99 8.98 17.33
N TYR A 472 0.06 9.14 16.51
CA TYR A 472 1.32 9.71 16.93
C TYR A 472 1.17 11.20 17.31
N ILE A 473 0.51 12.01 16.49
CA ILE A 473 0.25 13.43 16.76
C ILE A 473 -0.60 13.61 18.03
N ASP A 474 -1.63 12.79 18.20
CA ASP A 474 -2.47 12.81 19.40
C ASP A 474 -1.68 12.47 20.66
N SER A 475 -0.75 11.51 20.57
CA SER A 475 0.16 11.17 21.69
C SER A 475 1.09 12.32 22.07
N LEU A 476 1.66 13.03 21.08
CA LEU A 476 2.51 14.20 21.31
C LEU A 476 1.74 15.33 21.99
N ASN A 477 0.48 15.58 21.59
CA ASN A 477 -0.37 16.62 22.16
C ASN A 477 -0.74 16.33 23.62
N ARG A 478 -1.00 15.07 23.95
CA ARG A 478 -1.27 14.63 25.34
C ARG A 478 -0.05 14.79 26.26
N GLN A 479 1.16 14.54 25.75
CA GLN A 479 2.40 14.73 26.51
C GLN A 479 2.67 16.22 26.83
N LYS A 480 2.23 17.14 25.96
CA LYS A 480 2.39 18.59 26.14
C LYS A 480 1.35 19.20 27.09
N SER A 481 0.22 18.53 27.32
CA SER A 481 -0.83 18.94 28.24
C SER A 481 -0.80 17.98 29.44
N PRO A 482 -0.02 18.26 30.51
CA PRO A 482 -0.11 17.48 31.74
C PRO A 482 -1.52 17.60 32.27
N ALA A 483 -2.06 16.49 32.75
CA ALA A 483 -3.42 16.40 33.28
C ALA A 483 -3.67 17.48 34.32
N SER A 484 -4.61 18.38 33.99
CA SER A 484 -5.26 19.29 34.96
C SER A 484 -6.27 18.51 35.78
#